data_8a4e3c62a11e3dc13d7facf6af1d1e01
#
_entry.id   8a4e3c62a11e3dc13d7facf6af1d1e01
#
_cell.length_a   1.000
_cell.length_b   1.000
_cell.length_c   1.000
_cell.angle_alpha   90.00
_cell.angle_beta   90.00
_cell.angle_gamma   90.00
#
_symmetry.space_group_name_H-M   'P 1'
#
loop_
_entity.id
_entity.type
_entity.pdbx_description
1 polymer ?
#
loop_
_entity_poly.entity_id
_entity_poly.type
_entity_poly.pdbx_seq_one_letter_code
_entity_poly.pdbx_strand_id
1 'polypeptide(L)'
;MSATHPAGVLGWKTPPLVRSAVDYFAVETFFSNPVIAPIKKQPAQNLPLYELKITLRGSKPAIWRRVQVPGSINLNRLHDVFQVVMGWTDSHLHQFVDAPIVYSVPSGDDYPGEERLDERRFRLADVARHEKASFIYEYDFGDSWAHEVLAEKILPADPKKKYAVCLDGKNACPPEDCGGIWGYYELLKAVKNPKHKEHQEMLDWLGGPFDPGHFDLQKINAQLRGLGNLARPSPFSTH
;
A
#
# COMPACT_ATOMS: atom_id res chain seq x y z
N MET A 1 -6.54 -28.96 51.37
CA MET A 1 -5.42 -29.41 50.54
C MET A 1 -5.53 -28.64 49.22
N SER A 2 -4.68 -27.66 49.08
CA SER A 2 -4.70 -26.65 47.99
C SER A 2 -3.77 -27.13 46.89
N ALA A 3 -4.27 -27.28 45.68
CA ALA A 3 -3.46 -27.62 44.52
C ALA A 3 -3.20 -26.36 43.69
N THR A 4 -1.96 -25.90 43.76
CA THR A 4 -1.42 -24.79 42.96
C THR A 4 -1.06 -25.28 41.55
N HIS A 5 -1.61 -24.62 40.51
CA HIS A 5 -1.19 -24.76 39.12
C HIS A 5 0.04 -23.86 38.86
N PRO A 6 1.08 -24.33 38.18
CA PRO A 6 2.14 -23.46 37.71
C PRO A 6 1.77 -22.88 36.34
N ALA A 7 1.65 -21.57 36.28
CA ALA A 7 1.57 -20.85 35.03
C ALA A 7 2.96 -20.85 34.34
N GLY A 8 3.10 -21.65 33.30
CA GLY A 8 4.26 -21.60 32.40
C GLY A 8 4.10 -20.45 31.39
N VAL A 9 4.73 -19.32 31.69
CA VAL A 9 4.88 -18.22 30.73
C VAL A 9 5.92 -18.65 29.69
N LEU A 10 5.47 -19.06 28.51
CA LEU A 10 6.33 -19.18 27.32
C LEU A 10 6.75 -17.78 26.93
N GLY A 11 8.00 -17.44 27.26
CA GLY A 11 8.64 -16.18 26.87
C GLY A 11 8.84 -16.09 25.36
N TRP A 12 7.90 -15.50 24.66
CA TRP A 12 8.14 -14.97 23.34
C TRP A 12 9.10 -13.79 23.47
N LYS A 13 10.36 -13.98 23.06
CA LYS A 13 11.26 -12.86 22.84
C LYS A 13 10.67 -12.06 21.67
N THR A 14 10.02 -10.95 22.00
CA THR A 14 9.68 -9.95 20.99
C THR A 14 10.94 -9.58 20.22
N PRO A 15 10.97 -9.71 18.88
CA PRO A 15 12.03 -9.13 18.09
C PRO A 15 12.05 -7.62 18.35
N PRO A 16 13.23 -6.95 18.26
CA PRO A 16 13.30 -5.52 18.42
C PRO A 16 12.31 -4.87 17.46
N LEU A 17 11.54 -3.89 17.95
CA LEU A 17 10.65 -3.06 17.17
C LEU A 17 11.40 -2.59 15.92
N VAL A 18 11.07 -3.17 14.78
CA VAL A 18 11.51 -2.66 13.48
C VAL A 18 10.70 -1.38 13.29
N ARG A 19 11.35 -0.25 13.50
CA ARG A 19 10.77 1.04 13.17
C ARG A 19 10.38 1.05 11.69
N SER A 20 9.35 1.81 11.33
CA SER A 20 8.74 1.85 10.00
C SER A 20 9.75 1.89 8.84
N ALA A 21 9.31 1.60 7.61
CA ALA A 21 10.16 1.60 6.40
C ALA A 21 10.99 2.90 6.21
N VAL A 22 10.65 3.96 6.94
CA VAL A 22 11.36 5.25 6.97
C VAL A 22 12.76 5.11 7.59
N ASP A 23 12.98 4.20 8.56
CA ASP A 23 14.28 4.04 9.23
C ASP A 23 15.36 3.39 8.34
N TYR A 24 14.98 2.79 7.21
CA TYR A 24 15.92 2.15 6.29
C TYR A 24 16.63 3.14 5.34
N PHE A 25 16.20 4.40 5.28
CA PHE A 25 16.78 5.43 4.43
C PHE A 25 17.66 6.46 5.16
N ALA A 26 17.83 6.34 6.49
CA ALA A 26 18.68 7.21 7.29
C ALA A 26 20.15 6.75 7.24
N VAL A 27 20.76 6.79 6.06
CA VAL A 27 22.22 6.77 5.93
C VAL A 27 22.64 8.05 5.24
N GLU A 28 23.15 8.96 6.06
CA GLU A 28 24.00 10.11 5.77
C GLU A 28 23.70 10.92 4.49
N THR A 29 22.89 11.95 4.61
CA THR A 29 23.11 13.17 3.82
C THR A 29 22.71 14.42 4.62
N PHE A 30 23.60 15.37 4.63
CA PHE A 30 23.53 16.67 5.30
C PHE A 30 22.20 17.39 5.09
N PHE A 31 21.53 17.73 6.18
CA PHE A 31 20.31 18.55 6.20
C PHE A 31 20.60 19.98 5.76
N SER A 32 20.35 20.27 4.49
CA SER A 32 19.96 21.59 4.04
C SER A 32 18.45 21.54 3.88
N ASN A 33 17.68 22.28 4.68
CA ASN A 33 16.24 22.43 4.50
C ASN A 33 15.93 22.80 3.05
N PRO A 34 15.32 21.94 2.22
CA PRO A 34 14.86 22.36 0.92
C PRO A 34 13.66 23.30 1.14
N VAL A 35 13.84 24.56 0.82
CA VAL A 35 12.71 25.50 0.67
C VAL A 35 11.84 24.91 -0.45
N ILE A 36 10.72 24.27 -0.09
CA ILE A 36 9.76 23.74 -1.04
C ILE A 36 9.17 24.95 -1.77
N ALA A 37 9.65 25.18 -3.00
CA ALA A 37 9.12 26.24 -3.84
C ALA A 37 7.61 25.97 -4.06
N PRO A 38 6.74 27.01 -4.02
CA PRO A 38 5.31 26.82 -4.19
C PRO A 38 5.02 26.16 -5.55
N ILE A 39 4.48 24.95 -5.51
CA ILE A 39 4.10 24.19 -6.71
C ILE A 39 2.95 24.94 -7.38
N LYS A 40 3.19 25.50 -8.57
CA LYS A 40 2.11 26.07 -9.40
C LYS A 40 1.18 24.92 -9.80
N LYS A 41 0.04 24.80 -9.12
CA LYS A 41 -0.97 23.75 -9.41
C LYS A 41 -1.52 23.94 -10.83
N GLN A 42 -1.28 22.97 -11.69
CA GLN A 42 -1.90 22.92 -13.02
C GLN A 42 -3.41 22.63 -12.91
N PRO A 43 -4.24 23.15 -13.86
CA PRO A 43 -5.65 22.78 -13.91
C PRO A 43 -5.82 21.27 -14.08
N ALA A 44 -6.73 20.66 -13.31
CA ALA A 44 -6.93 19.21 -13.28
C ALA A 44 -7.24 18.59 -14.67
N GLN A 45 -7.85 19.38 -15.56
CA GLN A 45 -8.28 18.95 -16.90
C GLN A 45 -7.11 18.67 -17.88
N ASN A 46 -5.92 19.23 -17.60
CA ASN A 46 -4.74 19.13 -18.46
C ASN A 46 -3.66 18.22 -17.87
N LEU A 47 -3.96 17.53 -16.78
CA LEU A 47 -2.98 16.63 -16.18
C LEU A 47 -2.92 15.31 -16.95
N PRO A 48 -1.70 14.75 -17.12
CA PRO A 48 -1.48 13.55 -17.91
C PRO A 48 -2.11 12.31 -17.27
N LEU A 49 -2.11 11.21 -18.03
CA LEU A 49 -2.38 9.87 -17.50
C LEU A 49 -1.08 9.22 -17.07
N TYR A 50 -1.13 8.43 -16.02
CA TYR A 50 0.01 7.68 -15.50
C TYR A 50 -0.20 6.19 -15.67
N GLU A 51 0.81 5.48 -16.16
CA GLU A 51 0.93 4.04 -15.97
C GLU A 51 1.86 3.81 -14.78
N LEU A 52 1.28 3.33 -13.67
CA LEU A 52 1.99 3.02 -12.44
C LEU A 52 2.20 1.52 -12.33
N LYS A 53 3.41 1.11 -11.94
CA LYS A 53 3.67 -0.23 -11.45
C LYS A 53 3.82 -0.22 -9.95
N ILE A 54 2.96 -0.96 -9.28
CA ILE A 54 2.93 -1.13 -7.83
C ILE A 54 3.51 -2.50 -7.53
N THR A 55 4.59 -2.57 -6.77
CA THR A 55 5.27 -3.83 -6.43
C THR A 55 5.39 -3.98 -4.92
N LEU A 56 4.83 -5.05 -4.36
CA LEU A 56 4.97 -5.36 -2.94
C LEU A 56 6.44 -5.72 -2.64
N ARG A 57 7.07 -4.94 -1.78
CA ARG A 57 8.47 -5.12 -1.41
C ARG A 57 8.68 -6.43 -0.64
N GLY A 58 9.83 -7.07 -0.89
CA GLY A 58 10.16 -8.35 -0.24
C GLY A 58 9.43 -9.57 -0.82
N SER A 59 8.44 -9.43 -1.70
CA SER A 59 7.73 -10.56 -2.30
C SER A 59 8.58 -11.30 -3.34
N LYS A 60 8.63 -12.65 -3.22
CA LYS A 60 9.33 -13.56 -4.13
C LYS A 60 8.49 -14.84 -4.33
N PRO A 61 7.91 -15.12 -5.50
CA PRO A 61 7.93 -14.27 -6.72
C PRO A 61 7.24 -12.93 -6.50
N ALA A 62 7.61 -11.92 -7.29
CA ALA A 62 7.10 -10.57 -7.13
C ALA A 62 5.57 -10.52 -7.26
N ILE A 63 4.92 -9.86 -6.31
CA ILE A 63 3.50 -9.51 -6.33
C ILE A 63 3.42 -8.08 -6.83
N TRP A 64 2.74 -7.85 -7.96
CA TRP A 64 2.70 -6.53 -8.55
C TRP A 64 1.42 -6.30 -9.36
N ARG A 65 1.10 -5.02 -9.55
CA ARG A 65 0.00 -4.53 -10.38
C ARG A 65 0.48 -3.40 -11.27
N ARG A 66 -0.06 -3.31 -12.49
CA ARG A 66 0.11 -2.14 -13.37
C ARG A 66 -1.24 -1.50 -13.57
N VAL A 67 -1.35 -0.22 -13.23
CA VAL A 67 -2.60 0.53 -13.32
C VAL A 67 -2.42 1.79 -14.16
N GLN A 68 -3.47 2.18 -14.89
CA GLN A 68 -3.55 3.48 -15.53
C GLN A 68 -4.53 4.35 -14.74
N VAL A 69 -4.07 5.54 -14.34
CA VAL A 69 -4.85 6.49 -13.54
C VAL A 69 -4.65 7.93 -14.05
N PRO A 70 -5.64 8.83 -13.90
CA PRO A 70 -5.43 10.24 -14.22
C PRO A 70 -4.45 10.88 -13.21
N GLY A 71 -3.55 11.73 -13.68
CA GLY A 71 -2.61 12.46 -12.81
C GLY A 71 -3.28 13.47 -11.88
N SER A 72 -4.55 13.79 -12.13
CA SER A 72 -5.38 14.62 -11.26
C SER A 72 -5.96 13.88 -10.05
N ILE A 73 -5.77 12.57 -9.93
CA ILE A 73 -6.23 11.80 -8.78
C ILE A 73 -5.53 12.29 -7.51
N ASN A 74 -6.27 12.57 -6.44
CA ASN A 74 -5.70 12.87 -5.14
C ASN A 74 -5.15 11.57 -4.50
N LEU A 75 -4.16 11.70 -3.61
CA LEU A 75 -3.50 10.53 -3.02
C LEU A 75 -4.48 9.64 -2.23
N ASN A 76 -5.42 10.21 -1.48
CA ASN A 76 -6.45 9.43 -0.80
C ASN A 76 -7.31 8.59 -1.78
N ARG A 77 -7.60 9.11 -2.99
CA ARG A 77 -8.31 8.35 -4.03
C ARG A 77 -7.38 7.33 -4.71
N LEU A 78 -6.09 7.61 -4.76
CA LEU A 78 -5.09 6.67 -5.23
C LEU A 78 -4.95 5.49 -4.26
N HIS A 79 -5.06 5.74 -2.95
CA HIS A 79 -5.16 4.70 -1.93
C HIS A 79 -6.35 3.75 -2.21
N ASP A 80 -7.57 4.28 -2.48
CA ASP A 80 -8.72 3.44 -2.83
C ASP A 80 -8.43 2.52 -4.03
N VAL A 81 -7.72 3.04 -5.04
CA VAL A 81 -7.29 2.24 -6.20
C VAL A 81 -6.35 1.12 -5.77
N PHE A 82 -5.37 1.43 -4.89
CA PHE A 82 -4.40 0.44 -4.43
C PHE A 82 -5.05 -0.65 -3.59
N GLN A 83 -5.98 -0.31 -2.71
CA GLN A 83 -6.78 -1.26 -1.95
C GLN A 83 -7.51 -2.25 -2.88
N VAL A 84 -8.20 -1.74 -3.88
CA VAL A 84 -8.93 -2.59 -4.84
C VAL A 84 -7.99 -3.50 -5.64
N VAL A 85 -6.88 -2.98 -6.17
CA VAL A 85 -6.01 -3.80 -7.03
C VAL A 85 -5.16 -4.80 -6.25
N MET A 86 -4.91 -4.53 -4.97
CA MET A 86 -4.26 -5.47 -4.07
C MET A 86 -5.26 -6.45 -3.46
N GLY A 87 -6.53 -6.08 -3.32
CA GLY A 87 -7.60 -6.93 -2.79
C GLY A 87 -7.76 -6.81 -1.28
N TRP A 88 -7.37 -5.67 -0.70
CA TRP A 88 -7.53 -5.33 0.71
C TRP A 88 -8.83 -4.58 0.99
N THR A 89 -9.15 -4.39 2.28
CA THR A 89 -10.46 -3.93 2.75
C THR A 89 -10.44 -2.55 3.42
N ASP A 90 -9.29 -1.86 3.36
CA ASP A 90 -9.11 -0.53 3.98
C ASP A 90 -9.37 -0.53 5.50
N SER A 91 -8.86 -1.56 6.19
CA SER A 91 -9.05 -1.75 7.64
C SER A 91 -7.96 -1.09 8.47
N HIS A 92 -6.88 -0.61 7.86
CA HIS A 92 -5.68 -0.09 8.52
C HIS A 92 -5.26 1.27 7.98
N LEU A 93 -4.38 1.95 8.72
CA LEU A 93 -3.79 3.22 8.31
C LEU A 93 -2.78 3.03 7.17
N HIS A 94 -2.54 4.10 6.43
CA HIS A 94 -1.60 4.13 5.31
C HIS A 94 -0.87 5.46 5.21
N GLN A 95 0.20 5.45 4.41
CA GLN A 95 0.94 6.66 4.05
C GLN A 95 1.60 6.53 2.68
N PHE A 96 1.88 7.69 2.07
CA PHE A 96 2.73 7.80 0.90
C PHE A 96 4.03 8.51 1.29
N VAL A 97 5.17 8.00 0.85
CA VAL A 97 6.48 8.54 1.19
C VAL A 97 7.25 8.88 -0.09
N ASP A 98 7.47 10.18 -0.32
CA ASP A 98 8.37 10.74 -1.33
C ASP A 98 9.46 11.51 -0.59
N ALA A 99 10.45 10.78 -0.08
CA ALA A 99 11.42 11.26 0.90
C ALA A 99 12.02 12.63 0.53
N PRO A 100 12.04 13.62 1.46
CA PRO A 100 11.75 13.47 2.88
C PRO A 100 10.27 13.68 3.29
N ILE A 101 9.35 13.80 2.35
CA ILE A 101 7.95 14.16 2.58
C ILE A 101 7.10 12.92 2.81
N VAL A 102 6.24 12.97 3.82
CA VAL A 102 5.22 11.95 4.10
C VAL A 102 3.83 12.56 3.89
N TYR A 103 2.97 11.85 3.16
CA TYR A 103 1.57 12.21 2.96
C TYR A 103 0.68 11.17 3.63
N SER A 104 -0.22 11.61 4.48
CA SER A 104 -1.14 10.73 5.22
C SER A 104 -2.44 11.45 5.57
N VAL A 105 -3.39 10.74 6.14
CA VAL A 105 -4.55 11.36 6.79
C VAL A 105 -4.07 12.00 8.09
N PRO A 106 -4.39 13.29 8.35
CA PRO A 106 -4.04 13.95 9.62
C PRO A 106 -4.66 13.23 10.80
N SER A 107 -3.86 12.77 11.76
CA SER A 107 -4.32 12.02 12.93
C SER A 107 -4.37 12.81 14.23
N GLY A 108 -3.81 14.02 14.26
CA GLY A 108 -3.67 14.81 15.50
C GLY A 108 -2.54 14.35 16.42
N ASP A 109 -1.99 13.16 16.20
CA ASP A 109 -0.89 12.57 16.97
C ASP A 109 0.44 12.63 16.19
N ASP A 110 0.63 13.70 15.41
CA ASP A 110 1.83 13.86 14.59
C ASP A 110 3.08 13.95 15.47
N TYR A 111 4.08 13.15 15.18
CA TYR A 111 5.35 13.16 15.91
C TYR A 111 6.10 14.47 15.63
N PRO A 112 6.62 15.16 16.67
CA PRO A 112 7.40 16.37 16.48
C PRO A 112 8.64 16.09 15.60
N GLY A 113 8.74 16.80 14.47
CA GLY A 113 9.89 16.73 13.55
C GLY A 113 9.64 15.98 12.24
N GLU A 114 8.50 15.33 12.03
CA GLU A 114 8.09 14.81 10.73
C GLU A 114 7.16 15.80 10.02
N GLU A 115 7.52 16.21 8.81
CA GLU A 115 6.63 17.02 7.97
C GLU A 115 5.62 16.10 7.30
N ARG A 116 4.45 15.92 7.94
CA ARG A 116 3.33 15.15 7.39
C ARG A 116 2.35 16.08 6.69
N LEU A 117 2.04 15.78 5.45
CA LEU A 117 1.13 16.57 4.64
C LEU A 117 -0.19 15.81 4.43
N ASP A 118 -1.32 16.55 4.49
CA ASP A 118 -2.65 15.99 4.23
C ASP A 118 -2.76 15.48 2.79
N GLU A 119 -2.78 14.17 2.60
CA GLU A 119 -2.82 13.48 1.30
C GLU A 119 -4.00 13.90 0.41
N ARG A 120 -5.12 14.35 1.00
CA ARG A 120 -6.30 14.83 0.28
C ARG A 120 -6.03 16.11 -0.51
N ARG A 121 -4.96 16.81 -0.18
CA ARG A 121 -4.56 18.09 -0.78
C ARG A 121 -3.57 17.94 -1.93
N PHE A 122 -3.01 16.73 -2.13
CA PHE A 122 -1.98 16.45 -3.13
C PHE A 122 -2.49 15.46 -4.16
N ARG A 123 -2.05 15.64 -5.41
CA ARG A 123 -2.38 14.79 -6.54
C ARG A 123 -1.19 13.91 -6.88
N LEU A 124 -1.44 12.82 -7.60
CA LEU A 124 -0.38 11.99 -8.13
C LEU A 124 0.67 12.80 -8.93
N ALA A 125 0.21 13.76 -9.75
CA ALA A 125 1.12 14.62 -10.54
C ALA A 125 1.99 15.56 -9.67
N ASP A 126 1.62 15.82 -8.44
CA ASP A 126 2.42 16.62 -7.50
C ASP A 126 3.58 15.79 -6.91
N VAL A 127 3.45 14.45 -6.88
CA VAL A 127 4.44 13.50 -6.35
C VAL A 127 5.26 12.87 -7.47
N ALA A 128 4.63 12.20 -8.43
CA ALA A 128 5.31 11.57 -9.57
C ALA A 128 5.52 12.58 -10.72
N ARG A 129 6.53 13.44 -10.62
CA ARG A 129 6.72 14.60 -11.50
C ARG A 129 7.32 14.28 -12.87
N HIS A 130 7.86 13.08 -13.06
CA HIS A 130 8.49 12.65 -14.32
C HIS A 130 8.40 11.12 -14.46
N GLU A 131 8.59 10.64 -15.66
CA GLU A 131 8.74 9.19 -15.87
C GLU A 131 9.92 8.64 -15.06
N LYS A 132 9.75 7.44 -14.55
CA LYS A 132 10.67 6.76 -13.63
C LYS A 132 10.74 7.39 -12.22
N ALA A 133 9.94 8.41 -11.91
CA ALA A 133 9.75 8.80 -10.53
C ALA A 133 9.16 7.62 -9.75
N SER A 134 9.64 7.43 -8.52
CA SER A 134 9.13 6.39 -7.62
C SER A 134 8.91 6.94 -6.23
N PHE A 135 7.92 6.41 -5.55
CA PHE A 135 7.60 6.70 -4.16
C PHE A 135 7.16 5.41 -3.47
N ILE A 136 7.06 5.43 -2.15
CA ILE A 136 6.58 4.29 -1.38
C ILE A 136 5.12 4.53 -0.99
N TYR A 137 4.30 3.50 -1.10
CA TYR A 137 3.01 3.39 -0.46
C TYR A 137 3.10 2.31 0.62
N GLU A 138 2.85 2.68 1.86
CA GLU A 138 2.82 1.78 3.01
C GLU A 138 1.40 1.68 3.54
N TYR A 139 0.93 0.45 3.70
CA TYR A 139 -0.37 0.13 4.26
C TYR A 139 -0.20 -0.79 5.45
N ASP A 140 -0.99 -0.58 6.51
CA ASP A 140 -0.93 -1.30 7.76
C ASP A 140 0.46 -1.19 8.44
N PHE A 141 0.58 -0.26 9.38
CA PHE A 141 1.87 -0.03 10.07
C PHE A 141 2.28 -1.18 11.01
N GLY A 142 1.34 -2.10 11.31
CA GLY A 142 1.63 -3.33 12.06
C GLY A 142 2.32 -4.37 11.19
N ASP A 143 1.74 -4.67 10.03
CA ASP A 143 2.26 -5.63 9.04
C ASP A 143 3.28 -5.00 8.07
N SER A 144 3.31 -3.67 7.98
CA SER A 144 4.23 -2.87 7.15
C SER A 144 4.25 -3.30 5.67
N TRP A 145 3.07 -3.32 5.04
CA TRP A 145 2.93 -3.63 3.62
C TRP A 145 3.46 -2.49 2.75
N ALA A 146 4.78 -2.44 2.58
CA ALA A 146 5.45 -1.43 1.78
C ALA A 146 5.47 -1.80 0.29
N HIS A 147 5.04 -0.87 -0.55
CA HIS A 147 5.03 -1.01 -2.00
C HIS A 147 5.90 0.04 -2.65
N GLU A 148 6.74 -0.39 -3.58
CA GLU A 148 7.35 0.53 -4.53
C GLU A 148 6.34 0.87 -5.62
N VAL A 149 6.06 2.16 -5.80
CA VAL A 149 5.19 2.69 -6.84
C VAL A 149 6.05 3.44 -7.86
N LEU A 150 6.17 2.89 -9.05
CA LEU A 150 6.96 3.43 -10.15
C LEU A 150 6.06 4.03 -11.23
N ALA A 151 6.25 5.29 -11.57
CA ALA A 151 5.65 5.91 -12.76
C ALA A 151 6.36 5.39 -14.03
N GLU A 152 5.87 4.29 -14.60
CA GLU A 152 6.51 3.69 -15.80
C GLU A 152 6.38 4.59 -17.03
N LYS A 153 5.20 5.21 -17.21
CA LYS A 153 4.92 6.13 -18.33
C LYS A 153 4.02 7.28 -17.90
N ILE A 154 4.23 8.42 -18.53
CA ILE A 154 3.37 9.59 -18.43
C ILE A 154 2.81 9.87 -19.84
N LEU A 155 1.52 9.67 -20.02
CA LEU A 155 0.82 9.74 -21.29
C LEU A 155 0.07 11.07 -21.42
N PRO A 156 -0.21 11.54 -22.65
CA PRO A 156 -1.02 12.74 -22.84
C PRO A 156 -2.35 12.68 -22.08
N ALA A 157 -2.81 13.84 -21.62
CA ALA A 157 -4.12 13.96 -20.96
C ALA A 157 -5.24 13.45 -21.86
N ASP A 158 -6.14 12.64 -21.28
CA ASP A 158 -7.37 12.22 -21.95
C ASP A 158 -8.56 12.52 -21.01
N PRO A 159 -9.36 13.57 -21.31
CA PRO A 159 -10.49 13.97 -20.47
C PRO A 159 -11.58 12.89 -20.31
N LYS A 160 -11.59 11.88 -21.20
CA LYS A 160 -12.54 10.76 -21.12
C LYS A 160 -12.12 9.71 -20.11
N LYS A 161 -10.83 9.64 -19.77
CA LYS A 161 -10.26 8.67 -18.83
C LYS A 161 -10.26 9.21 -17.40
N LYS A 162 -11.40 9.10 -16.74
CA LYS A 162 -11.63 9.57 -15.36
C LYS A 162 -11.61 8.43 -14.33
N TYR A 163 -11.34 7.22 -14.76
CA TYR A 163 -11.39 6.00 -13.97
C TYR A 163 -10.03 5.31 -13.97
N ALA A 164 -9.76 4.56 -12.91
CA ALA A 164 -8.62 3.66 -12.89
C ALA A 164 -8.89 2.42 -13.74
N VAL A 165 -7.84 1.91 -14.37
CA VAL A 165 -7.86 0.63 -15.09
C VAL A 165 -6.63 -0.16 -14.68
N CYS A 166 -6.82 -1.40 -14.20
CA CYS A 166 -5.73 -2.34 -14.06
C CYS A 166 -5.40 -2.90 -15.46
N LEU A 167 -4.15 -2.74 -15.87
CA LEU A 167 -3.66 -3.18 -17.18
C LEU A 167 -3.09 -4.59 -17.12
N ASP A 168 -2.43 -4.95 -16.00
CA ASP A 168 -1.73 -6.20 -15.84
C ASP A 168 -1.37 -6.41 -14.35
N GLY A 169 -0.98 -7.63 -13.99
CA GLY A 169 -0.52 -7.97 -12.64
C GLY A 169 -0.09 -9.41 -12.52
N LYS A 170 0.45 -9.76 -11.36
CA LYS A 170 0.88 -11.14 -11.09
C LYS A 170 0.82 -11.44 -9.61
N ASN A 171 0.42 -12.68 -9.30
CA ASN A 171 0.32 -13.28 -7.99
C ASN A 171 -0.76 -12.65 -7.09
N ALA A 172 -1.27 -13.44 -6.19
CA ALA A 172 -2.22 -13.00 -5.18
C ALA A 172 -1.53 -12.09 -4.16
N CYS A 173 -2.27 -11.10 -3.68
CA CYS A 173 -1.82 -10.31 -2.55
C CYS A 173 -1.89 -11.13 -1.26
N PRO A 174 -1.02 -10.90 -0.28
CA PRO A 174 -1.17 -11.49 1.05
C PRO A 174 -2.53 -11.16 1.66
N PRO A 175 -3.13 -12.05 2.44
CA PRO A 175 -4.24 -11.70 3.32
C PRO A 175 -3.83 -10.61 4.31
N GLU A 176 -4.77 -9.77 4.74
CA GLU A 176 -4.55 -8.81 5.83
C GLU A 176 -4.27 -9.56 7.14
N ASP A 177 -3.59 -8.91 8.08
CA ASP A 177 -3.30 -9.42 9.44
C ASP A 177 -2.51 -10.74 9.48
N CYS A 178 -1.78 -11.08 8.43
CA CYS A 178 -1.00 -12.33 8.41
C CYS A 178 0.44 -12.18 8.94
N GLY A 179 0.81 -11.04 9.51
CA GLY A 179 2.12 -10.78 10.12
C GLY A 179 3.16 -10.29 9.14
N GLY A 180 2.75 -9.48 8.18
CA GLY A 180 3.61 -8.88 7.17
C GLY A 180 4.23 -9.89 6.22
N ILE A 181 5.28 -9.47 5.52
CA ILE A 181 5.91 -10.34 4.49
C ILE A 181 6.47 -11.64 5.07
N TRP A 182 6.94 -11.63 6.32
CA TRP A 182 7.44 -12.83 7.00
C TRP A 182 6.32 -13.79 7.37
N GLY A 183 5.24 -13.28 7.98
CA GLY A 183 4.05 -14.06 8.30
C GLY A 183 3.41 -14.66 7.06
N TYR A 184 3.35 -13.90 5.97
CA TYR A 184 2.89 -14.41 4.68
C TYR A 184 3.68 -15.64 4.21
N TYR A 185 5.00 -15.64 4.33
CA TYR A 185 5.78 -16.81 3.93
C TYR A 185 5.60 -18.00 4.87
N GLU A 186 5.42 -17.79 6.18
CA GLU A 186 5.08 -18.87 7.10
C GLU A 186 3.68 -19.44 6.80
N LEU A 187 2.69 -18.57 6.54
CA LEU A 187 1.37 -18.97 6.06
C LEU A 187 1.48 -19.86 4.80
N LEU A 188 2.23 -19.44 3.79
CA LEU A 188 2.41 -20.22 2.56
C LEU A 188 3.05 -21.59 2.82
N LYS A 189 3.99 -21.70 3.76
CA LYS A 189 4.58 -22.99 4.15
C LYS A 189 3.54 -23.89 4.80
N ALA A 190 2.72 -23.34 5.70
CA ALA A 190 1.69 -24.08 6.40
C ALA A 190 0.60 -24.60 5.43
N VAL A 191 0.05 -23.73 4.58
CA VAL A 191 -1.03 -24.12 3.66
C VAL A 191 -0.58 -25.05 2.55
N LYS A 192 0.68 -24.98 2.13
CA LYS A 192 1.25 -25.83 1.07
C LYS A 192 1.54 -27.26 1.55
N ASN A 193 1.78 -27.47 2.82
CA ASN A 193 2.17 -28.76 3.37
C ASN A 193 1.06 -29.36 4.25
N PRO A 194 0.29 -30.38 3.77
CA PRO A 194 -0.76 -31.02 4.56
C PRO A 194 -0.27 -31.67 5.88
N LYS A 195 1.04 -31.88 6.03
CA LYS A 195 1.63 -32.42 7.26
C LYS A 195 2.12 -31.35 8.23
N HIS A 196 1.96 -30.07 7.87
CA HIS A 196 2.34 -28.98 8.77
C HIS A 196 1.39 -28.93 9.97
N LYS A 197 1.93 -28.70 11.16
CA LYS A 197 1.13 -28.70 12.40
C LYS A 197 -0.02 -27.70 12.40
N GLU A 198 0.15 -26.57 11.69
CA GLU A 198 -0.80 -25.47 11.58
C GLU A 198 -1.59 -25.49 10.25
N HIS A 199 -1.46 -26.56 9.43
CA HIS A 199 -2.08 -26.60 8.10
C HIS A 199 -3.59 -26.34 8.13
N GLN A 200 -4.31 -27.09 8.94
CA GLN A 200 -5.77 -26.96 9.01
C GLN A 200 -6.19 -25.62 9.63
N GLU A 201 -5.50 -25.18 10.67
CA GLU A 201 -5.75 -23.90 11.33
C GLU A 201 -5.62 -22.72 10.34
N MET A 202 -4.56 -22.73 9.52
CA MET A 202 -4.35 -21.68 8.51
C MET A 202 -5.39 -21.73 7.40
N LEU A 203 -5.82 -22.92 6.96
CA LEU A 203 -6.92 -23.04 5.98
C LEU A 203 -8.25 -22.53 6.55
N ASP A 204 -8.54 -22.84 7.80
CA ASP A 204 -9.75 -22.37 8.49
C ASP A 204 -9.72 -20.85 8.66
N TRP A 205 -8.57 -20.27 9.05
CA TRP A 205 -8.38 -18.83 9.15
C TRP A 205 -8.56 -18.12 7.81
N LEU A 206 -8.07 -18.69 6.71
CA LEU A 206 -8.24 -18.17 5.35
C LEU A 206 -9.67 -18.33 4.81
N GLY A 207 -10.51 -19.14 5.45
CA GLY A 207 -11.83 -19.53 4.94
C GLY A 207 -11.79 -20.48 3.76
N GLY A 208 -10.65 -21.16 3.52
CA GLY A 208 -10.48 -22.13 2.46
C GLY A 208 -9.09 -22.13 1.79
N PRO A 209 -8.97 -22.78 0.63
CA PRO A 209 -7.71 -22.86 -0.12
C PRO A 209 -7.23 -21.49 -0.59
N PHE A 210 -5.93 -21.22 -0.49
CA PHE A 210 -5.29 -20.02 -0.99
C PHE A 210 -4.32 -20.36 -2.14
N ASP A 211 -4.57 -19.76 -3.31
CA ASP A 211 -3.66 -19.87 -4.46
C ASP A 211 -2.80 -18.60 -4.56
N PRO A 212 -1.52 -18.67 -4.20
CA PRO A 212 -0.61 -17.50 -4.27
C PRO A 212 -0.32 -17.05 -5.70
N GLY A 213 -0.61 -17.86 -6.72
CA GLY A 213 -0.47 -17.51 -8.13
C GLY A 213 -1.69 -16.81 -8.72
N HIS A 214 -2.79 -16.73 -7.99
CA HIS A 214 -4.04 -16.19 -8.49
C HIS A 214 -3.95 -14.70 -8.82
N PHE A 215 -4.49 -14.32 -9.99
CA PHE A 215 -4.67 -12.93 -10.41
C PHE A 215 -5.83 -12.84 -11.39
N ASP A 216 -6.88 -12.12 -11.02
CA ASP A 216 -8.09 -11.96 -11.84
C ASP A 216 -8.25 -10.49 -12.29
N LEU A 217 -7.72 -10.21 -13.49
CA LEU A 217 -7.77 -8.89 -14.10
C LEU A 217 -9.21 -8.38 -14.34
N GLN A 218 -10.13 -9.30 -14.69
CA GLN A 218 -11.52 -8.91 -14.99
C GLN A 218 -12.27 -8.52 -13.73
N LYS A 219 -12.11 -9.30 -12.65
CA LYS A 219 -12.68 -9.02 -11.34
C LYS A 219 -12.17 -7.68 -10.80
N ILE A 220 -10.84 -7.46 -10.82
CA ILE A 220 -10.23 -6.20 -10.39
C ILE A 220 -10.81 -5.01 -11.16
N ASN A 221 -10.88 -5.10 -12.49
CA ASN A 221 -11.42 -4.02 -13.29
C ASN A 221 -12.94 -3.81 -13.08
N ALA A 222 -13.68 -4.84 -12.71
CA ALA A 222 -15.07 -4.70 -12.30
C ALA A 222 -15.21 -3.90 -11.00
N GLN A 223 -14.34 -4.17 -10.02
CA GLN A 223 -14.29 -3.44 -8.74
C GLN A 223 -13.82 -2.00 -8.91
N LEU A 224 -12.79 -1.74 -9.73
CA LEU A 224 -12.32 -0.38 -10.04
C LEU A 224 -13.40 0.51 -10.64
N ARG A 225 -14.29 -0.05 -11.48
CA ARG A 225 -15.46 0.70 -11.99
C ARG A 225 -16.41 1.15 -10.87
N GLY A 226 -16.48 0.38 -9.78
CA GLY A 226 -17.27 0.72 -8.59
C GLY A 226 -16.77 1.97 -7.87
N LEU A 227 -15.48 2.30 -7.95
CA LEU A 227 -14.93 3.53 -7.38
C LEU A 227 -15.43 4.81 -8.06
N GLY A 228 -16.02 4.69 -9.25
CA GLY A 228 -16.58 5.81 -9.99
C GLY A 228 -15.54 6.82 -10.47
N ASN A 229 -15.95 8.08 -10.62
CA ASN A 229 -15.08 9.16 -11.08
C ASN A 229 -14.07 9.56 -10.01
N LEU A 230 -12.80 9.30 -10.25
CA LEU A 230 -11.69 9.56 -9.32
C LEU A 230 -11.37 11.05 -9.07
N ALA A 231 -11.97 11.96 -9.86
CA ALA A 231 -11.88 13.40 -9.60
C ALA A 231 -12.87 13.87 -8.51
N ARG A 232 -13.73 12.99 -8.00
CA ARG A 232 -14.66 13.27 -6.89
C ARG A 232 -14.09 12.78 -5.56
N PRO A 233 -14.55 13.34 -4.41
CA PRO A 233 -14.17 12.83 -3.09
C PRO A 233 -14.45 11.32 -2.97
N SER A 234 -13.70 10.63 -2.11
CA SER A 234 -13.89 9.20 -1.84
C SER A 234 -15.31 8.94 -1.32
N PRO A 235 -16.02 7.93 -1.83
CA PRO A 235 -17.29 7.50 -1.22
C PRO A 235 -17.09 6.86 0.16
N PHE A 236 -15.84 6.47 0.51
CA PHE A 236 -15.47 5.81 1.77
C PHE A 236 -14.86 6.78 2.81
N SER A 237 -14.62 8.05 2.47
CA SER A 237 -14.05 9.05 3.40
C SER A 237 -15.13 9.61 4.34
N THR A 238 -15.65 8.79 5.24
CA THR A 238 -16.50 9.22 6.36
C THR A 238 -15.97 8.63 7.65
N HIS A 239 -14.71 8.99 7.98
CA HIS A 239 -14.19 8.77 9.34
C HIS A 239 -13.34 9.96 9.75
#